data_700b8ca42c042983f84f38ff1cc46b38
#
_entry.id   700b8ca42c042983f84f38ff1cc46b38
#
_cell.length_a   1.000
_cell.length_b   1.000
_cell.length_c   1.000
_cell.angle_alpha   90.00
_cell.angle_beta   90.00
_cell.angle_gamma   90.00
#
_symmetry.space_group_name_H-M   'P 1'
#
loop_
_entity.id
_entity.type
_entity.pdbx_description
1 polymer ?
#
loop_
_entity_poly.entity_id
_entity_poly.type
_entity_poly.pdbx_seq_one_letter_code
_entity_poly.pdbx_strand_id
1 'polypeptide(L)'
;MHPTMSKEKRLDSKIKRLFRRAGHPRWVHHMGPKKFETWVLCLGLIVKQVYQLSYRRAMRFLDEFYAFRLHWTTLQKAAKRLPKSLWQSLLSATIIVEEIPLAAVDGTGFARSGPSNYYLRRIDRDGPIGRPVQAVVMVDVQQRKFIAGNFFAKPYHEAQRVPGLHRQTPVEPDILLMDKGFDAEWLHSWLNENGTFSLAPVRKNCRRGRHRKFLRDCFDWYLYWQRNIVECLFSALKRLFGSTVKS
;
A
#
# COMPACT_ATOMS: atom_id res chain seq x y z
N MET A 1 -8.58 -29.78 25.86
CA MET A 1 -7.67 -28.90 25.09
C MET A 1 -8.30 -28.68 23.73
N HIS A 2 -8.81 -27.48 23.42
CA HIS A 2 -9.27 -27.19 22.07
C HIS A 2 -8.05 -27.06 21.15
N PRO A 3 -8.00 -27.77 20.01
CA PRO A 3 -6.89 -27.66 19.10
C PRO A 3 -6.79 -26.22 18.62
N THR A 4 -5.65 -25.57 18.86
CA THR A 4 -5.35 -24.22 18.34
C THR A 4 -5.40 -24.33 16.83
N MET A 5 -6.45 -23.77 16.23
CA MET A 5 -6.53 -23.66 14.77
C MET A 5 -5.28 -22.92 14.25
N SER A 6 -4.62 -23.49 13.27
CA SER A 6 -3.46 -22.87 12.63
C SER A 6 -3.81 -21.47 12.12
N LYS A 7 -2.82 -20.58 12.02
CA LYS A 7 -3.01 -19.20 11.55
C LYS A 7 -3.64 -19.17 10.15
N GLU A 8 -3.34 -20.16 9.34
CA GLU A 8 -3.87 -20.37 7.98
C GLU A 8 -5.37 -20.60 8.00
N LYS A 9 -5.86 -21.49 8.86
CA LYS A 9 -7.30 -21.79 9.00
C LYS A 9 -8.14 -20.61 9.46
N ARG A 10 -7.51 -19.56 10.02
CA ARG A 10 -8.21 -18.34 10.47
C ARG A 10 -8.19 -17.22 9.44
N LEU A 11 -7.44 -17.38 8.34
CA LEU A 11 -7.25 -16.29 7.36
C LEU A 11 -8.55 -16.01 6.58
N ASP A 12 -9.32 -17.02 6.24
CA ASP A 12 -10.62 -16.90 5.58
C ASP A 12 -11.59 -16.04 6.40
N SER A 13 -11.73 -16.37 7.69
CA SER A 13 -12.60 -15.66 8.61
C SER A 13 -12.18 -14.20 8.80
N LYS A 14 -10.85 -13.94 8.84
CA LYS A 14 -10.31 -12.59 8.92
C LYS A 14 -10.63 -11.78 7.66
N ILE A 15 -10.42 -12.36 6.48
CA ILE A 15 -10.70 -11.68 5.21
C ILE A 15 -12.19 -11.45 5.03
N LYS A 16 -13.03 -12.43 5.37
CA LYS A 16 -14.49 -12.29 5.33
C LYS A 16 -14.97 -11.15 6.24
N ARG A 17 -14.38 -11.01 7.44
CA ARG A 17 -14.68 -9.91 8.36
C ARG A 17 -14.24 -8.56 7.81
N LEU A 18 -13.05 -8.47 7.23
CA LEU A 18 -12.57 -7.24 6.57
C LEU A 18 -13.49 -6.83 5.42
N PHE A 19 -13.94 -7.78 4.62
CA PHE A 19 -14.89 -7.52 3.54
C PHE A 19 -16.21 -6.92 4.02
N ARG A 20 -16.78 -7.49 5.09
CA ARG A 20 -18.02 -6.96 5.71
C ARG A 20 -17.79 -5.54 6.22
N ARG A 21 -16.66 -5.30 6.88
CA ARG A 21 -16.31 -4.00 7.42
C ARG A 21 -16.08 -2.95 6.34
N ALA A 22 -15.47 -3.35 5.22
CA ALA A 22 -15.24 -2.48 4.07
C ALA A 22 -16.51 -2.19 3.25
N GLY A 23 -17.66 -2.78 3.60
CA GLY A 23 -18.94 -2.56 2.91
C GLY A 23 -18.97 -3.05 1.46
N HIS A 24 -18.07 -3.99 1.10
CA HIS A 24 -17.99 -4.46 -0.27
C HIS A 24 -19.12 -5.41 -0.66
N PRO A 25 -19.58 -5.36 -1.93
CA PRO A 25 -20.61 -6.25 -2.43
C PRO A 25 -20.12 -7.71 -2.40
N ARG A 26 -21.05 -8.61 -2.10
CA ARG A 26 -20.79 -10.05 -2.03
C ARG A 26 -20.22 -10.59 -3.35
N TRP A 27 -20.66 -10.06 -4.48
CA TRP A 27 -20.33 -10.51 -5.82
C TRP A 27 -19.64 -9.44 -6.64
N VAL A 28 -18.65 -9.82 -7.46
CA VAL A 28 -17.92 -8.91 -8.35
C VAL A 28 -18.84 -8.31 -9.43
N HIS A 29 -19.87 -9.07 -9.84
CA HIS A 29 -20.80 -8.68 -10.89
C HIS A 29 -22.25 -8.77 -10.43
N HIS A 30 -23.10 -7.87 -10.87
CA HIS A 30 -24.53 -7.90 -10.63
C HIS A 30 -25.23 -8.97 -11.45
N MET A 31 -24.74 -9.27 -12.65
CA MET A 31 -25.30 -10.23 -13.59
C MET A 31 -24.34 -11.40 -13.84
N GLY A 32 -24.88 -12.53 -14.27
CA GLY A 32 -24.14 -13.75 -14.60
C GLY A 32 -24.00 -14.76 -13.46
N PRO A 33 -23.36 -15.91 -13.69
CA PRO A 33 -23.27 -17.02 -12.72
C PRO A 33 -22.44 -16.62 -11.50
N LYS A 34 -23.06 -16.65 -10.33
CA LYS A 34 -22.49 -16.27 -9.02
C LYS A 34 -21.85 -17.47 -8.34
N LYS A 35 -20.71 -17.94 -8.88
CA LYS A 35 -20.04 -19.14 -8.40
C LYS A 35 -19.17 -18.91 -7.15
N PHE A 36 -18.40 -17.78 -7.12
CA PHE A 36 -17.51 -17.48 -6.01
C PHE A 36 -17.72 -16.04 -5.53
N GLU A 37 -17.82 -15.87 -4.22
CA GLU A 37 -17.92 -14.55 -3.60
C GLU A 37 -16.62 -13.77 -3.77
N THR A 38 -16.70 -12.43 -3.81
CA THR A 38 -15.55 -11.53 -4.03
C THR A 38 -14.45 -11.78 -3.01
N TRP A 39 -14.80 -11.98 -1.74
CA TRP A 39 -13.83 -12.22 -0.68
C TRP A 39 -13.03 -13.53 -0.87
N VAL A 40 -13.62 -14.56 -1.49
CA VAL A 40 -12.92 -15.83 -1.79
C VAL A 40 -11.85 -15.59 -2.86
N LEU A 41 -12.15 -14.76 -3.86
CA LEU A 41 -11.17 -14.39 -4.88
C LEU A 41 -10.02 -13.56 -4.27
N CYS A 42 -10.33 -12.64 -3.37
CA CYS A 42 -9.32 -11.87 -2.64
C CYS A 42 -8.49 -12.76 -1.72
N LEU A 43 -9.11 -13.72 -1.00
CA LEU A 43 -8.38 -14.71 -0.21
C LEU A 43 -7.36 -15.45 -1.07
N GLY A 44 -7.77 -15.94 -2.25
CA GLY A 44 -6.87 -16.66 -3.16
C GLY A 44 -5.70 -15.81 -3.66
N LEU A 45 -5.94 -14.52 -3.95
CA LEU A 45 -4.88 -13.60 -4.37
C LEU A 45 -3.94 -13.23 -3.21
N ILE A 46 -4.46 -13.05 -2.00
CA ILE A 46 -3.66 -12.80 -0.80
C ILE A 46 -2.79 -14.02 -0.48
N VAL A 47 -3.37 -15.23 -0.46
CA VAL A 47 -2.65 -16.49 -0.25
C VAL A 47 -1.54 -16.64 -1.30
N LYS A 48 -1.88 -16.43 -2.59
CA LYS A 48 -0.88 -16.46 -3.66
C LYS A 48 0.29 -15.53 -3.38
N GLN A 49 0.03 -14.32 -2.94
CA GLN A 49 1.07 -13.32 -2.73
C GLN A 49 1.87 -13.57 -1.45
N VAL A 50 1.21 -13.87 -0.34
CA VAL A 50 1.84 -14.09 0.97
C VAL A 50 2.79 -15.29 0.94
N TYR A 51 2.35 -16.38 0.32
CA TYR A 51 3.15 -17.61 0.21
C TYR A 51 3.94 -17.70 -1.10
N GLN A 52 3.98 -16.63 -1.92
CA GLN A 52 4.68 -16.57 -3.20
C GLN A 52 4.34 -17.73 -4.16
N LEU A 53 3.09 -18.17 -4.14
CA LEU A 53 2.62 -19.30 -4.92
C LEU A 53 2.34 -18.95 -6.38
N SER A 54 2.49 -19.93 -7.28
CA SER A 54 1.87 -19.84 -8.61
C SER A 54 0.34 -19.91 -8.50
N TYR A 55 -0.40 -19.45 -9.51
CA TYR A 55 -1.87 -19.56 -9.52
C TYR A 55 -2.37 -21.00 -9.31
N ARG A 56 -1.68 -21.98 -9.91
CA ARG A 56 -2.03 -23.41 -9.75
C ARG A 56 -1.79 -23.90 -8.33
N ARG A 57 -0.69 -23.50 -7.69
CA ARG A 57 -0.41 -23.86 -6.28
C ARG A 57 -1.35 -23.16 -5.32
N ALA A 58 -1.68 -21.88 -5.56
CA ALA A 58 -2.64 -21.15 -4.75
C ALA A 58 -4.04 -21.80 -4.80
N MET A 59 -4.45 -22.29 -5.96
CA MET A 59 -5.71 -23.04 -6.10
C MET A 59 -5.70 -24.33 -5.27
N ARG A 60 -4.64 -25.14 -5.32
CA ARG A 60 -4.51 -26.35 -4.49
C ARG A 60 -4.55 -26.02 -3.01
N PHE A 61 -3.87 -24.97 -2.59
CA PHE A 61 -3.91 -24.47 -1.22
C PHE A 61 -5.34 -24.11 -0.78
N LEU A 62 -6.09 -23.40 -1.63
CA LEU A 62 -7.48 -23.05 -1.33
C LEU A 62 -8.41 -24.28 -1.23
N ASP A 63 -8.20 -25.29 -2.06
CA ASP A 63 -8.97 -26.55 -2.01
C ASP A 63 -8.64 -27.32 -0.72
N GLU A 64 -7.36 -27.46 -0.39
CA GLU A 64 -6.89 -28.23 0.76
C GLU A 64 -7.27 -27.58 2.11
N PHE A 65 -7.06 -26.27 2.27
CA PHE A 65 -7.26 -25.59 3.55
C PHE A 65 -8.67 -25.03 3.76
N TYR A 66 -9.39 -24.72 2.67
CA TYR A 66 -10.68 -24.01 2.75
C TYR A 66 -11.79 -24.67 1.93
N ALA A 67 -11.54 -25.80 1.28
CA ALA A 67 -12.47 -26.50 0.40
C ALA A 67 -13.03 -25.64 -0.76
N PHE A 68 -12.28 -24.65 -1.21
CA PHE A 68 -12.65 -23.80 -2.35
C PHE A 68 -12.03 -24.33 -3.65
N ARG A 69 -12.82 -25.01 -4.47
CA ARG A 69 -12.42 -25.56 -5.77
C ARG A 69 -12.53 -24.52 -6.88
N LEU A 70 -11.53 -23.65 -6.99
CA LEU A 70 -11.44 -22.66 -8.07
C LEU A 70 -10.53 -23.18 -9.19
N HIS A 71 -10.82 -22.80 -10.43
CA HIS A 71 -9.86 -22.96 -11.49
C HIS A 71 -8.81 -21.82 -11.45
N TRP A 72 -7.54 -22.11 -11.77
CA TRP A 72 -6.45 -21.13 -11.71
C TRP A 72 -6.70 -19.89 -12.59
N THR A 73 -7.37 -20.05 -13.75
CA THR A 73 -7.74 -18.92 -14.62
C THR A 73 -8.75 -17.97 -13.96
N THR A 74 -9.58 -18.47 -13.02
CA THR A 74 -10.50 -17.63 -12.25
C THR A 74 -9.74 -16.64 -11.38
N LEU A 75 -8.70 -17.09 -10.67
CA LEU A 75 -7.82 -16.22 -9.89
C LEU A 75 -7.05 -15.25 -10.78
N GLN A 76 -6.56 -15.71 -11.95
CA GLN A 76 -5.85 -14.86 -12.89
C GLN A 76 -6.76 -13.75 -13.46
N LYS A 77 -8.00 -14.10 -13.83
CA LYS A 77 -9.01 -13.12 -14.25
C LYS A 77 -9.37 -12.15 -13.12
N ALA A 78 -9.52 -12.65 -11.88
CA ALA A 78 -9.78 -11.81 -10.72
C ALA A 78 -8.66 -10.81 -10.48
N ALA A 79 -7.39 -11.21 -10.56
CA ALA A 79 -6.24 -10.32 -10.41
C ALA A 79 -6.25 -9.15 -11.43
N LYS A 80 -6.79 -9.36 -12.63
CA LYS A 80 -6.90 -8.32 -13.66
C LYS A 80 -8.13 -7.43 -13.52
N ARG A 81 -9.21 -7.94 -12.94
CA ARG A 81 -10.54 -7.30 -12.93
C ARG A 81 -10.88 -6.61 -11.61
N LEU A 82 -10.34 -7.08 -10.50
CA LEU A 82 -10.62 -6.45 -9.20
C LEU A 82 -10.08 -5.03 -9.18
N PRO A 83 -10.92 -4.04 -8.86
CA PRO A 83 -10.52 -2.65 -8.92
C PRO A 83 -9.54 -2.30 -7.81
N LYS A 84 -8.70 -1.30 -8.05
CA LYS A 84 -7.74 -0.79 -7.07
C LYS A 84 -8.44 -0.27 -5.81
N SER A 85 -9.58 0.38 -5.96
CA SER A 85 -10.40 0.89 -4.85
C SER A 85 -10.81 -0.17 -3.84
N LEU A 86 -11.05 -1.41 -4.31
CA LEU A 86 -11.34 -2.54 -3.42
C LEU A 86 -10.16 -2.84 -2.49
N TRP A 87 -8.94 -2.85 -2.99
CA TRP A 87 -7.75 -3.09 -2.17
C TRP A 87 -7.49 -1.93 -1.20
N GLN A 88 -7.76 -0.70 -1.63
CA GLN A 88 -7.63 0.48 -0.79
C GLN A 88 -8.63 0.46 0.37
N SER A 89 -9.90 0.16 0.10
CA SER A 89 -10.91 0.06 1.17
C SER A 89 -10.70 -1.15 2.10
N LEU A 90 -10.16 -2.26 1.59
CA LEU A 90 -9.73 -3.37 2.45
C LEU A 90 -8.56 -2.94 3.35
N LEU A 91 -7.60 -2.18 2.85
CA LEU A 91 -6.52 -1.62 3.65
C LEU A 91 -7.08 -0.70 4.74
N SER A 92 -7.95 0.26 4.38
CA SER A 92 -8.61 1.15 5.35
C SER A 92 -9.40 0.36 6.39
N ALA A 93 -10.07 -0.74 6.01
CA ALA A 93 -10.79 -1.60 6.94
C ALA A 93 -9.89 -2.36 7.94
N THR A 94 -8.57 -2.42 7.72
CA THR A 94 -7.63 -2.98 8.71
C THR A 94 -7.36 -2.03 9.88
N ILE A 95 -7.67 -0.75 9.72
CA ILE A 95 -7.39 0.30 10.70
C ILE A 95 -8.55 0.34 11.69
N ILE A 96 -8.23 0.11 12.97
CA ILE A 96 -9.19 0.09 14.07
C ILE A 96 -8.64 1.04 15.14
N VAL A 97 -8.64 2.34 14.82
CA VAL A 97 -8.20 3.39 15.72
C VAL A 97 -9.19 4.55 15.63
N GLU A 98 -9.34 5.28 16.72
CA GLU A 98 -10.19 6.47 16.78
C GLU A 98 -9.42 7.73 16.40
N GLU A 99 -8.09 7.70 16.58
CA GLU A 99 -7.18 8.80 16.28
C GLU A 99 -5.85 8.28 15.69
N ILE A 100 -5.18 9.11 14.93
CA ILE A 100 -3.83 8.88 14.38
C ILE A 100 -2.98 10.12 14.72
N PRO A 101 -2.37 10.15 15.91
CA PRO A 101 -1.62 11.33 16.35
C PRO A 101 -0.43 11.63 15.43
N LEU A 102 0.19 10.58 14.87
CA LEU A 102 1.38 10.73 14.07
C LEU A 102 1.39 9.74 12.90
N ALA A 103 1.40 10.29 11.70
CA ALA A 103 1.61 9.54 10.47
C ALA A 103 2.89 9.96 9.75
N ALA A 104 3.41 9.10 8.89
CA ALA A 104 4.51 9.42 8.02
C ALA A 104 4.21 8.99 6.58
N VAL A 105 4.64 9.80 5.60
CA VAL A 105 4.49 9.49 4.18
C VAL A 105 5.84 9.45 3.50
N ASP A 106 6.01 8.46 2.62
CA ASP A 106 7.22 8.33 1.81
C ASP A 106 6.94 7.56 0.53
N GLY A 107 7.87 7.69 -0.43
CA GLY A 107 7.84 7.02 -1.71
C GLY A 107 8.91 5.95 -1.83
N THR A 108 8.62 4.87 -2.57
CA THR A 108 9.63 3.87 -2.92
C THR A 108 9.41 3.33 -4.33
N GLY A 109 10.51 2.92 -4.99
CA GLY A 109 10.46 2.25 -6.28
C GLY A 109 10.46 0.73 -6.15
N PHE A 110 9.69 0.07 -7.01
CA PHE A 110 9.77 -1.37 -7.26
C PHE A 110 10.22 -1.59 -8.70
N ALA A 111 11.29 -2.34 -8.90
CA ALA A 111 11.72 -2.71 -10.23
C ALA A 111 10.64 -3.55 -10.93
N ARG A 112 10.54 -3.45 -12.25
CA ARG A 112 9.75 -4.42 -13.03
C ARG A 112 10.60 -5.64 -13.33
N SER A 113 10.00 -6.83 -13.33
CA SER A 113 10.66 -8.02 -13.83
C SER A 113 11.02 -7.78 -15.31
N GLY A 114 12.29 -7.69 -15.57
CA GLY A 114 12.87 -7.56 -16.91
C GLY A 114 14.07 -8.50 -17.03
N PRO A 115 14.61 -8.68 -18.22
CA PRO A 115 15.84 -9.43 -18.40
C PRO A 115 16.96 -8.81 -17.54
N SER A 116 17.88 -9.64 -17.09
CA SER A 116 19.02 -9.21 -16.27
C SER A 116 19.85 -8.15 -17.01
N ASN A 117 20.53 -7.26 -16.28
CA ASN A 117 21.45 -6.29 -16.87
C ASN A 117 22.53 -6.96 -17.72
N TYR A 118 22.92 -8.19 -17.38
CA TYR A 118 23.84 -9.01 -18.18
C TYR A 118 23.24 -9.33 -19.55
N TYR A 119 21.98 -9.76 -19.60
CA TYR A 119 21.29 -10.05 -20.85
C TYR A 119 21.08 -8.79 -21.70
N LEU A 120 20.72 -7.67 -21.07
CA LEU A 120 20.55 -6.38 -21.76
C LEU A 120 21.84 -5.91 -22.42
N ARG A 121 22.98 -6.00 -21.73
CA ARG A 121 24.30 -5.70 -22.31
C ARG A 121 24.64 -6.59 -23.49
N ARG A 122 24.25 -7.87 -23.43
CA ARG A 122 24.51 -8.84 -24.50
C ARG A 122 23.72 -8.54 -25.80
N ILE A 123 22.57 -7.86 -25.69
CA ILE A 123 21.72 -7.47 -26.84
C ILE A 123 21.82 -5.97 -27.17
N ASP A 124 22.91 -5.32 -26.73
CA ASP A 124 23.16 -3.88 -26.95
C ASP A 124 21.98 -2.97 -26.59
N ARG A 125 21.23 -3.28 -25.55
CA ARG A 125 20.18 -2.44 -25.00
C ARG A 125 20.62 -1.81 -23.68
N ASP A 126 20.63 -0.48 -23.67
CA ASP A 126 20.86 0.29 -22.47
C ASP A 126 19.62 0.34 -21.58
N GLY A 127 19.81 -0.02 -20.31
CA GLY A 127 18.84 0.21 -19.25
C GLY A 127 17.70 -0.81 -19.13
N PRO A 128 16.91 -0.72 -18.07
CA PRO A 128 15.81 -1.64 -17.81
C PRO A 128 14.68 -1.47 -18.81
N ILE A 129 14.13 -2.58 -19.30
CA ILE A 129 13.04 -2.63 -20.30
C ILE A 129 11.73 -1.95 -19.80
N GLY A 130 11.65 -1.60 -18.53
CA GLY A 130 10.46 -0.94 -17.98
C GLY A 130 10.80 0.04 -16.86
N ARG A 131 10.08 1.16 -16.85
CA ARG A 131 10.17 2.11 -15.74
C ARG A 131 9.72 1.44 -14.43
N PRO A 132 10.37 1.73 -13.29
CA PRO A 132 9.96 1.19 -11.99
C PRO A 132 8.53 1.63 -11.67
N VAL A 133 7.83 0.79 -10.92
CA VAL A 133 6.54 1.16 -10.32
C VAL A 133 6.87 1.95 -9.05
N GLN A 134 6.38 3.17 -8.97
CA GLN A 134 6.48 3.97 -7.75
C GLN A 134 5.32 3.62 -6.82
N ALA A 135 5.62 3.42 -5.55
CA ALA A 135 4.64 3.34 -4.48
C ALA A 135 4.81 4.56 -3.58
N VAL A 136 3.71 5.23 -3.25
CA VAL A 136 3.67 6.24 -2.20
C VAL A 136 2.70 5.73 -1.15
N VAL A 137 3.16 5.67 0.09
CA VAL A 137 2.38 5.13 1.19
C VAL A 137 2.34 6.09 2.37
N MET A 138 1.28 5.98 3.15
CA MET A 138 1.15 6.63 4.44
C MET A 138 1.07 5.56 5.52
N VAL A 139 1.76 5.76 6.63
CA VAL A 139 1.84 4.82 7.73
C VAL A 139 1.48 5.52 9.05
N ASP A 140 0.81 4.79 9.91
CA ASP A 140 0.69 5.15 11.33
C ASP A 140 2.00 4.79 12.03
N VAL A 141 2.64 5.79 12.60
CA VAL A 141 3.95 5.65 13.24
C VAL A 141 3.84 4.82 14.53
N GLN A 142 2.81 5.02 15.32
CA GLN A 142 2.62 4.33 16.59
C GLN A 142 2.23 2.86 16.39
N GLN A 143 1.27 2.59 15.51
CA GLN A 143 0.81 1.25 15.20
C GLN A 143 1.76 0.48 14.27
N ARG A 144 2.71 1.17 13.63
CA ARG A 144 3.62 0.62 12.60
C ARG A 144 2.87 -0.10 11.50
N LYS A 145 1.82 0.53 10.98
CA LYS A 145 0.93 -0.03 9.95
C LYS A 145 0.79 0.89 8.76
N PHE A 146 0.66 0.31 7.57
CA PHE A 146 0.22 1.06 6.39
C PHE A 146 -1.24 1.46 6.56
N ILE A 147 -1.55 2.75 6.38
CA ILE A 147 -2.91 3.31 6.47
C ILE A 147 -3.46 3.74 5.12
N ALA A 148 -2.59 4.12 4.19
CA ALA A 148 -2.95 4.39 2.81
C ALA A 148 -1.82 3.99 1.87
N GLY A 149 -2.13 3.73 0.59
CA GLY A 149 -1.10 3.39 -0.38
C GLY A 149 -1.57 3.46 -1.82
N ASN A 150 -0.70 3.98 -2.68
CA ASN A 150 -0.93 4.08 -4.10
C ASN A 150 0.29 3.64 -4.90
N PHE A 151 0.04 2.96 -6.02
CA PHE A 151 1.05 2.50 -6.97
C PHE A 151 0.87 3.19 -8.31
N PHE A 152 1.98 3.65 -8.90
CA PHE A 152 1.99 4.42 -10.14
C PHE A 152 3.00 3.85 -11.12
N ALA A 153 2.56 3.62 -12.36
CA ALA A 153 3.42 3.16 -13.44
C ALA A 153 4.22 4.29 -14.10
N LYS A 154 3.79 5.54 -13.92
CA LYS A 154 4.47 6.73 -14.43
C LYS A 154 5.10 7.51 -13.29
N PRO A 155 6.32 8.08 -13.48
CA PRO A 155 6.89 8.96 -12.48
C PRO A 155 6.06 10.23 -12.35
N TYR A 156 5.76 10.60 -11.12
CA TYR A 156 5.12 11.85 -10.75
C TYR A 156 5.84 12.45 -9.56
N HIS A 157 5.67 13.73 -9.35
CA HIS A 157 6.15 14.36 -8.13
C HIS A 157 5.32 13.82 -6.94
N GLU A 158 5.99 13.21 -5.96
CA GLU A 158 5.35 12.48 -4.86
C GLU A 158 4.42 13.36 -4.02
N ALA A 159 4.78 14.63 -3.82
CA ALA A 159 3.94 15.60 -3.10
C ALA A 159 2.51 15.70 -3.66
N GLN A 160 2.32 15.59 -4.99
CA GLN A 160 1.00 15.63 -5.62
C GLN A 160 0.12 14.42 -5.27
N ARG A 161 0.70 13.38 -4.66
CA ARG A 161 -0.02 12.16 -4.28
C ARG A 161 -0.55 12.18 -2.85
N VAL A 162 0.00 13.05 -2.02
CA VAL A 162 -0.37 13.14 -0.59
C VAL A 162 -1.86 13.43 -0.38
N PRO A 163 -2.50 14.38 -1.08
CA PRO A 163 -3.94 14.61 -0.91
C PRO A 163 -4.81 13.39 -1.20
N GLY A 164 -4.42 12.60 -2.23
CA GLY A 164 -5.10 11.37 -2.57
C GLY A 164 -4.91 10.24 -1.55
N LEU A 165 -3.77 10.19 -0.86
CA LEU A 165 -3.51 9.25 0.24
C LEU A 165 -4.26 9.68 1.49
N HIS A 166 -4.22 10.96 1.83
CA HIS A 166 -4.89 11.52 2.99
C HIS A 166 -6.40 11.22 2.97
N ARG A 167 -7.06 11.39 1.82
CA ARG A 167 -8.49 11.03 1.65
C ARG A 167 -8.79 9.53 1.74
N GLN A 168 -7.77 8.66 1.67
CA GLN A 168 -7.95 7.21 1.82
C GLN A 168 -7.84 6.77 3.27
N THR A 169 -7.29 7.59 4.15
CA THR A 169 -7.22 7.27 5.58
C THR A 169 -8.61 7.32 6.17
N PRO A 170 -9.00 6.34 7.00
CA PRO A 170 -10.30 6.35 7.66
C PRO A 170 -10.40 7.42 8.77
N VAL A 171 -9.25 7.84 9.27
CA VAL A 171 -9.09 8.89 10.28
C VAL A 171 -7.96 9.80 9.81
N GLU A 172 -8.17 11.10 9.85
CA GLU A 172 -7.15 12.09 9.49
C GLU A 172 -6.05 12.11 10.55
N PRO A 173 -4.76 12.10 10.15
CA PRO A 173 -3.67 12.19 11.10
C PRO A 173 -3.52 13.63 11.63
N ASP A 174 -3.22 13.78 12.92
CA ASP A 174 -2.94 15.09 13.50
C ASP A 174 -1.65 15.70 12.93
N ILE A 175 -0.60 14.85 12.82
CA ILE A 175 0.70 15.27 12.30
C ILE A 175 1.14 14.31 11.19
N LEU A 176 1.60 14.88 10.07
CA LEU A 176 2.14 14.13 8.94
C LEU A 176 3.62 14.46 8.73
N LEU A 177 4.48 13.46 8.99
CA LEU A 177 5.92 13.52 8.75
C LEU A 177 6.20 13.25 7.27
N MET A 178 6.99 14.11 6.64
CA MET A 178 7.31 14.04 5.22
C MET A 178 8.79 14.27 4.98
N ASP A 179 9.36 13.63 3.95
CA ASP A 179 10.73 13.95 3.53
C ASP A 179 10.82 15.34 2.88
N LYS A 180 12.03 15.88 2.81
CA LYS A 180 12.36 17.13 2.14
C LYS A 180 11.87 17.18 0.68
N GLY A 181 11.71 16.04 0.02
CA GLY A 181 11.12 15.91 -1.31
C GLY A 181 9.70 16.44 -1.39
N PHE A 182 8.95 16.37 -0.30
CA PHE A 182 7.55 16.80 -0.19
C PHE A 182 7.41 18.28 0.20
N ASP A 183 8.50 19.00 0.47
CA ASP A 183 8.44 20.42 0.83
C ASP A 183 7.84 21.25 -0.31
N ALA A 184 6.56 21.57 -0.17
CA ALA A 184 5.80 22.41 -1.08
C ALA A 184 4.78 23.24 -0.28
N GLU A 185 4.83 24.58 -0.41
CA GLU A 185 3.96 25.47 0.36
C GLU A 185 2.48 25.16 0.17
N TRP A 186 2.07 24.86 -1.07
CA TRP A 186 0.68 24.48 -1.38
C TRP A 186 0.24 23.22 -0.62
N LEU A 187 1.17 22.25 -0.42
CA LEU A 187 0.87 21.01 0.29
C LEU A 187 0.73 21.26 1.79
N HIS A 188 1.60 22.08 2.36
CA HIS A 188 1.51 22.51 3.77
C HIS A 188 0.18 23.23 4.04
N SER A 189 -0.20 24.18 3.15
CA SER A 189 -1.48 24.89 3.26
C SER A 189 -2.65 23.92 3.18
N TRP A 190 -2.65 23.03 2.19
CA TRP A 190 -3.72 22.06 1.98
C TRP A 190 -3.88 21.12 3.18
N LEU A 191 -2.79 20.58 3.72
CA LEU A 191 -2.82 19.69 4.90
C LEU A 191 -3.38 20.44 6.13
N ASN A 192 -2.92 21.65 6.37
CA ASN A 192 -3.39 22.46 7.49
C ASN A 192 -4.90 22.80 7.37
N GLU A 193 -5.39 23.11 6.16
CA GLU A 193 -6.82 23.30 5.88
C GLU A 193 -7.65 22.04 6.12
N ASN A 194 -7.04 20.86 6.01
CA ASN A 194 -7.66 19.57 6.29
C ASN A 194 -7.29 19.00 7.68
N GLY A 195 -6.96 19.87 8.65
CA GLY A 195 -6.77 19.49 10.04
C GLY A 195 -5.47 18.76 10.37
N THR A 196 -4.55 18.61 9.40
CA THR A 196 -3.30 17.88 9.58
C THR A 196 -2.10 18.84 9.60
N PHE A 197 -1.34 18.85 10.69
CA PHE A 197 -0.08 19.58 10.76
C PHE A 197 1.00 18.83 9.97
N SER A 198 1.66 19.49 9.02
CA SER A 198 2.69 18.91 8.17
C SER A 198 4.10 19.23 8.67
N LEU A 199 4.94 18.24 8.86
CA LEU A 199 6.33 18.40 9.27
C LEU A 199 7.28 17.84 8.20
N ALA A 200 7.89 18.73 7.42
CA ALA A 200 8.91 18.41 6.42
C ALA A 200 10.10 19.40 6.51
N PRO A 201 11.35 18.91 6.35
CA PRO A 201 12.51 19.81 6.33
C PRO A 201 12.44 20.76 5.14
N VAL A 202 12.55 22.05 5.39
CA VAL A 202 12.50 23.09 4.36
C VAL A 202 13.73 23.03 3.45
N ARG A 203 13.54 23.18 2.16
CA ARG A 203 14.63 23.23 1.18
C ARG A 203 15.44 24.50 1.37
N LYS A 204 16.77 24.40 1.31
CA LYS A 204 17.70 25.54 1.53
C LYS A 204 17.39 26.77 0.66
N ASN A 205 16.93 26.55 -0.57
CA ASN A 205 16.67 27.61 -1.54
C ASN A 205 15.24 28.16 -1.52
N CYS A 206 14.35 27.60 -0.68
CA CYS A 206 12.97 28.03 -0.58
C CYS A 206 12.78 29.03 0.55
N ARG A 207 12.86 30.33 0.22
CA ARG A 207 12.74 31.42 1.20
C ARG A 207 11.32 31.94 1.41
N ARG A 208 10.39 31.63 0.50
CA ARG A 208 9.00 32.12 0.51
C ARG A 208 8.05 31.05 1.06
N GLY A 209 6.97 31.50 1.66
CA GLY A 209 5.91 30.64 2.19
C GLY A 209 5.73 30.82 3.70
N ARG A 210 4.46 30.92 4.15
CA ARG A 210 4.11 31.11 5.57
C ARG A 210 4.48 29.88 6.39
N HIS A 211 4.10 28.68 5.93
CA HIS A 211 4.35 27.41 6.61
C HIS A 211 5.85 27.10 6.64
N ARG A 212 6.56 27.35 5.55
CA ARG A 212 8.01 27.17 5.49
C ARG A 212 8.79 28.08 6.43
N LYS A 213 8.34 29.34 6.62
CA LYS A 213 8.93 30.24 7.62
C LYS A 213 8.74 29.65 9.01
N PHE A 214 7.53 29.28 9.36
CA PHE A 214 7.21 28.66 10.64
C PHE A 214 8.05 27.41 10.89
N LEU A 215 8.10 26.47 9.93
CA LEU A 215 8.88 25.24 10.05
C LEU A 215 10.39 25.48 10.16
N ARG A 216 10.93 26.57 9.64
CA ARG A 216 12.34 26.93 9.82
C ARG A 216 12.67 27.30 11.26
N ASP A 217 11.75 28.00 11.90
CA ASP A 217 11.95 28.54 13.24
C ASP A 217 11.60 27.52 14.34
N CYS A 218 10.61 26.64 14.08
CA CYS A 218 10.04 25.73 15.05
C CYS A 218 10.09 24.25 14.59
N PHE A 219 11.16 23.80 13.90
CA PHE A 219 11.24 22.42 13.41
C PHE A 219 11.58 21.44 14.53
N ASP A 220 10.69 20.50 14.78
CA ASP A 220 10.90 19.44 15.76
C ASP A 220 11.66 18.25 15.12
N TRP A 221 12.95 18.22 15.33
CA TRP A 221 13.84 17.16 14.86
C TRP A 221 13.57 15.83 15.58
N TYR A 222 13.23 15.82 16.85
CA TYR A 222 12.96 14.60 17.59
C TYR A 222 11.71 13.90 17.05
N LEU A 223 10.66 14.65 16.82
CA LEU A 223 9.44 14.14 16.20
C LEU A 223 9.71 13.67 14.76
N TYR A 224 10.46 14.45 13.98
CA TYR A 224 10.80 14.14 12.60
C TYR A 224 11.57 12.80 12.43
N TRP A 225 12.47 12.46 13.35
CA TRP A 225 13.24 11.21 13.31
C TRP A 225 12.35 9.97 13.33
N GLN A 226 11.15 10.04 13.85
CA GLN A 226 10.20 8.94 13.86
C GLN A 226 9.72 8.56 12.45
N ARG A 227 9.95 9.41 11.42
CA ARG A 227 9.70 9.09 10.01
C ARG A 227 10.44 7.82 9.56
N ASN A 228 11.55 7.48 10.16
CA ASN A 228 12.34 6.29 9.80
C ASN A 228 11.53 4.99 9.85
N ILE A 229 10.39 4.97 10.53
CA ILE A 229 9.50 3.82 10.55
C ILE A 229 8.98 3.43 9.16
N VAL A 230 8.80 4.40 8.25
CA VAL A 230 8.36 4.13 6.88
C VAL A 230 9.41 3.32 6.13
N GLU A 231 10.68 3.67 6.31
CA GLU A 231 11.81 2.95 5.70
C GLU A 231 11.93 1.51 6.23
N CYS A 232 11.71 1.32 7.55
CA CYS A 232 11.66 0.01 8.17
C CYS A 232 10.52 -0.84 7.58
N LEU A 233 9.33 -0.25 7.39
CA LEU A 233 8.18 -0.93 6.82
C LEU A 233 8.37 -1.26 5.33
N PHE A 234 8.99 -0.37 4.55
CA PHE A 234 9.37 -0.66 3.16
C PHE A 234 10.39 -1.79 3.08
N SER A 235 11.38 -1.79 3.96
CA SER A 235 12.38 -2.86 4.04
C SER A 235 11.73 -4.21 4.38
N ALA A 236 10.80 -4.24 5.32
CA ALA A 236 10.03 -5.43 5.67
C ALA A 236 9.15 -5.90 4.48
N LEU A 237 8.46 -4.98 3.82
CA LEU A 237 7.63 -5.28 2.65
C LEU A 237 8.47 -5.88 1.51
N LYS A 238 9.64 -5.29 1.21
CA LYS A 238 10.53 -5.77 0.15
C LYS A 238 11.18 -7.12 0.50
N ARG A 239 11.47 -7.37 1.77
CA ARG A 239 11.95 -8.70 2.22
C ARG A 239 10.89 -9.78 2.06
N LEU A 240 9.64 -9.47 2.41
CA LEU A 240 8.54 -10.45 2.35
C LEU A 240 8.08 -10.73 0.92
N PHE A 241 7.99 -9.71 0.08
CA PHE A 241 7.35 -9.81 -1.24
C PHE A 241 8.28 -9.58 -2.42
N GLY A 242 9.55 -9.27 -2.15
CA GLY A 242 10.55 -8.92 -3.16
C GLY A 242 10.49 -7.43 -3.55
N SER A 243 11.59 -6.95 -4.14
CA SER A 243 11.70 -5.58 -4.66
C SER A 243 11.27 -5.44 -6.12
N THR A 244 10.76 -6.52 -6.72
CA THR A 244 10.42 -6.61 -8.15
C THR A 244 8.94 -6.92 -8.32
N VAL A 245 8.26 -6.12 -9.13
CA VAL A 245 6.88 -6.38 -9.54
C VAL A 245 6.91 -7.28 -10.78
N LYS A 246 6.35 -8.46 -10.67
CA LYS A 246 6.16 -9.37 -11.82
C LYS A 246 4.97 -8.88 -12.65
N SER A 247 5.21 -8.58 -13.91
CA SER A 247 4.17 -8.23 -14.90
C SER A 247 3.37 -9.45 -15.32
#